data_e584ff985cdb2b95106b68d8ee68606c
#
_entry.id   e584ff985cdb2b95106b68d8ee68606c
#
_cell.length_a   1.000
_cell.length_b   1.000
_cell.length_c   1.000
_cell.angle_alpha   90.00
_cell.angle_beta   90.00
_cell.angle_gamma   90.00
#
_symmetry.space_group_name_H-M   'P 1'
#
loop_
_entity.id
_entity.type
_entity.pdbx_description
1 polymer ?
#
loop_
_entity_poly.entity_id
_entity_poly.type
_entity_poly.pdbx_seq_one_letter_code
_entity_poly.pdbx_strand_id
1 'polypeptide(L)'
;RAPAWACFFATKVTRRKFVTTFHGTYNFKSKIKRFYNSVMVKSNLVIAGSNFIFSHIKSNYADYLYVKNKLLVIFRGINIDYFDPTTKTETEEKQLLKDWGIKENKKIILLPGRLTSWKGQELFLEAVNLVNIQLGYEAFYAVILGSDQGRDLFKKKLIRLSEQYRMSKQVKFINQCKDMALAYKVSNIVVSSSIEPEAFGRVAVEAQSMEKIVIASNIGGSNETVVDEKTGYLFETGNANSLCEKILKVLNLDETTIKIIGTEGRKNIVSKFNVEKMCFSTYL
;
A
#
# COMPACT_ATOMS: atom_id res chain seq x y z
N ARG A 1 -17.50 -10.19 8.25
CA ARG A 1 -18.33 -11.26 7.60
C ARG A 1 -19.68 -11.41 8.24
N ALA A 2 -19.81 -11.23 9.58
CA ALA A 2 -21.11 -11.28 10.23
C ALA A 2 -22.13 -10.31 9.58
N PRO A 3 -21.83 -9.03 9.32
CA PRO A 3 -22.74 -8.16 8.59
C PRO A 3 -23.13 -8.70 7.20
N ALA A 4 -22.19 -9.32 6.48
CA ALA A 4 -22.52 -9.90 5.17
C ALA A 4 -23.49 -11.07 5.25
N TRP A 5 -23.42 -11.91 6.28
CA TRP A 5 -24.42 -12.95 6.54
C TRP A 5 -25.79 -12.36 6.88
N ALA A 6 -25.84 -11.33 7.72
CA ALA A 6 -27.08 -10.63 8.04
C ALA A 6 -27.73 -10.03 6.78
N CYS A 7 -26.94 -9.32 5.95
CA CYS A 7 -27.42 -8.79 4.67
C CYS A 7 -27.89 -9.91 3.72
N PHE A 8 -27.18 -11.03 3.64
CA PHE A 8 -27.56 -12.16 2.81
C PHE A 8 -28.96 -12.70 3.20
N PHE A 9 -29.21 -12.91 4.48
CA PHE A 9 -30.54 -13.37 4.92
C PHE A 9 -31.62 -12.30 4.73
N ALA A 10 -31.34 -11.05 5.08
CA ALA A 10 -32.27 -9.95 4.89
C ALA A 10 -32.70 -9.79 3.42
N THR A 11 -31.74 -9.88 2.49
CA THR A 11 -32.05 -9.76 1.05
C THR A 11 -32.82 -10.95 0.50
N LYS A 12 -32.67 -12.14 1.10
CA LYS A 12 -33.51 -13.31 0.77
C LYS A 12 -34.97 -13.09 1.18
N VAL A 13 -35.18 -12.59 2.40
CA VAL A 13 -36.56 -12.30 2.93
C VAL A 13 -37.19 -11.16 2.13
N THR A 14 -36.45 -10.09 1.86
CA THR A 14 -36.98 -8.88 1.19
C THR A 14 -36.98 -8.99 -0.34
N ARG A 15 -36.46 -10.08 -0.92
CA ARG A 15 -36.29 -10.29 -2.36
C ARG A 15 -35.48 -9.19 -3.05
N ARG A 16 -34.53 -8.57 -2.33
CA ARG A 16 -33.64 -7.53 -2.86
C ARG A 16 -32.37 -8.15 -3.41
N LYS A 17 -31.72 -7.45 -4.36
CA LYS A 17 -30.41 -7.85 -4.87
C LYS A 17 -29.34 -7.60 -3.81
N PHE A 18 -28.36 -8.50 -3.74
CA PHE A 18 -27.24 -8.43 -2.82
C PHE A 18 -25.94 -8.23 -3.62
N VAL A 19 -25.16 -7.22 -3.27
CA VAL A 19 -23.86 -6.91 -3.90
C VAL A 19 -22.79 -6.99 -2.82
N THR A 20 -21.66 -7.55 -3.15
CA THR A 20 -20.49 -7.65 -2.25
C THR A 20 -19.23 -7.19 -2.92
N THR A 21 -18.31 -6.59 -2.15
CA THR A 21 -16.97 -6.24 -2.61
C THR A 21 -15.92 -6.98 -1.79
N PHE A 22 -15.05 -7.68 -2.47
CA PHE A 22 -13.89 -8.36 -1.85
C PHE A 22 -12.75 -7.37 -1.67
N HIS A 23 -12.36 -7.12 -0.43
CA HIS A 23 -11.31 -6.16 -0.06
C HIS A 23 -9.99 -6.80 0.35
N GLY A 24 -9.88 -8.12 0.31
CA GLY A 24 -8.66 -8.83 0.75
C GLY A 24 -8.71 -10.32 0.50
N THR A 25 -7.58 -10.98 0.68
CA THR A 25 -7.45 -12.44 0.65
C THR A 25 -7.97 -13.02 1.96
N TYR A 26 -9.22 -13.42 1.99
CA TYR A 26 -9.80 -14.00 3.19
C TYR A 26 -9.28 -15.42 3.43
N ASN A 27 -9.05 -15.76 4.70
CA ASN A 27 -8.54 -17.08 5.06
C ASN A 27 -9.45 -18.20 4.51
N PHE A 28 -8.88 -19.01 3.62
CA PHE A 28 -9.56 -20.11 2.92
C PHE A 28 -8.97 -21.48 3.28
N LYS A 29 -7.87 -21.54 4.03
CA LYS A 29 -7.16 -22.78 4.39
C LYS A 29 -8.00 -23.67 5.31
N SER A 30 -8.75 -23.11 6.24
CA SER A 30 -9.69 -23.85 7.08
C SER A 30 -11.05 -23.98 6.40
N LYS A 31 -11.61 -25.20 6.32
CA LYS A 31 -12.94 -25.46 5.73
C LYS A 31 -14.04 -24.61 6.39
N ILE A 32 -14.01 -24.48 7.71
CA ILE A 32 -15.00 -23.66 8.46
C ILE A 32 -14.85 -22.18 8.11
N LYS A 33 -13.62 -21.65 8.09
CA LYS A 33 -13.38 -20.24 7.74
C LYS A 33 -13.69 -19.98 6.27
N ARG A 34 -13.40 -20.93 5.36
CA ARG A 34 -13.75 -20.85 3.94
C ARG A 34 -15.27 -20.76 3.79
N PHE A 35 -16.02 -21.64 4.44
CA PHE A 35 -17.48 -21.60 4.45
C PHE A 35 -18.01 -20.28 5.02
N TYR A 36 -17.50 -19.82 6.17
CA TYR A 36 -17.91 -18.56 6.77
C TYR A 36 -17.65 -17.35 5.85
N ASN A 37 -16.52 -17.34 5.15
CA ASN A 37 -16.16 -16.29 4.21
C ASN A 37 -16.92 -16.40 2.87
N SER A 38 -17.46 -17.58 2.53
CA SER A 38 -18.15 -17.82 1.26
C SER A 38 -19.39 -16.96 1.05
N VAL A 39 -19.97 -16.39 2.12
CA VAL A 39 -21.08 -15.45 1.99
C VAL A 39 -20.77 -14.30 1.05
N MET A 40 -19.49 -13.91 0.96
CA MET A 40 -19.04 -12.83 0.09
C MET A 40 -19.17 -13.16 -1.40
N VAL A 41 -19.27 -14.42 -1.78
CA VAL A 41 -19.47 -14.89 -3.17
C VAL A 41 -20.90 -15.43 -3.42
N LYS A 42 -21.78 -15.40 -2.40
CA LYS A 42 -23.19 -15.77 -2.54
C LYS A 42 -24.10 -14.61 -2.95
N SER A 43 -23.52 -13.49 -3.31
CA SER A 43 -24.22 -12.28 -3.76
C SER A 43 -24.65 -12.37 -5.23
N ASN A 44 -25.58 -11.51 -5.64
CA ASN A 44 -25.99 -11.40 -7.04
C ASN A 44 -24.87 -10.80 -7.91
N LEU A 45 -24.03 -9.96 -7.33
CA LEU A 45 -22.84 -9.38 -7.95
C LEU A 45 -21.70 -9.39 -6.94
N VAL A 46 -20.55 -9.92 -7.34
CA VAL A 46 -19.31 -9.92 -6.58
C VAL A 46 -18.33 -8.98 -7.28
N ILE A 47 -17.88 -7.97 -6.57
CA ILE A 47 -16.87 -7.02 -7.07
C ILE A 47 -15.51 -7.41 -6.48
N ALA A 48 -14.54 -7.64 -7.34
CA ALA A 48 -13.13 -7.80 -6.99
C ALA A 48 -12.42 -6.46 -7.16
N GLY A 49 -11.73 -5.98 -6.12
CA GLY A 49 -11.04 -4.69 -6.12
C GLY A 49 -9.74 -4.66 -6.96
N SER A 50 -9.33 -5.80 -7.52
CA SER A 50 -8.15 -5.98 -8.39
C SER A 50 -8.24 -7.30 -9.15
N ASN A 51 -7.43 -7.49 -10.20
CA ASN A 51 -7.33 -8.77 -10.89
C ASN A 51 -6.74 -9.86 -9.98
N PHE A 52 -5.83 -9.48 -9.08
CA PHE A 52 -5.31 -10.40 -8.07
C PHE A 52 -6.45 -10.95 -7.19
N ILE A 53 -7.35 -10.10 -6.70
CA ILE A 53 -8.53 -10.53 -5.91
C ILE A 53 -9.50 -11.34 -6.76
N PHE A 54 -9.70 -10.98 -8.03
CA PHE A 54 -10.53 -11.75 -8.96
C PHE A 54 -10.00 -13.19 -9.12
N SER A 55 -8.70 -13.34 -9.36
CA SER A 55 -8.04 -14.65 -9.47
C SER A 55 -8.11 -15.41 -8.14
N HIS A 56 -7.90 -14.73 -7.02
CA HIS A 56 -8.05 -15.32 -5.69
C HIS A 56 -9.46 -15.89 -5.44
N ILE A 57 -10.51 -15.17 -5.84
CA ILE A 57 -11.89 -15.63 -5.72
C ILE A 57 -12.12 -16.85 -6.59
N LYS A 58 -11.72 -16.80 -7.84
CA LYS A 58 -11.86 -17.94 -8.78
C LYS A 58 -11.17 -19.20 -8.27
N SER A 59 -9.94 -19.08 -7.76
CA SER A 59 -9.16 -20.24 -7.30
C SER A 59 -9.67 -20.81 -5.98
N ASN A 60 -10.25 -20.00 -5.09
CA ASN A 60 -10.50 -20.44 -3.72
C ASN A 60 -11.98 -20.51 -3.34
N TYR A 61 -12.89 -19.89 -4.12
CA TYR A 61 -14.31 -19.78 -3.81
C TYR A 61 -15.24 -20.14 -4.98
N ALA A 62 -14.71 -20.71 -6.08
CA ALA A 62 -15.51 -21.07 -7.24
C ALA A 62 -16.73 -21.94 -6.90
N ASP A 63 -16.55 -22.93 -6.03
CA ASP A 63 -17.61 -23.87 -5.59
C ASP A 63 -18.77 -23.20 -4.88
N TYR A 64 -18.59 -21.95 -4.40
CA TYR A 64 -19.59 -21.17 -3.67
C TYR A 64 -20.17 -20.03 -4.52
N LEU A 65 -19.69 -19.81 -5.74
CA LEU A 65 -20.28 -18.83 -6.65
C LEU A 65 -21.65 -19.31 -7.11
N TYR A 66 -22.68 -18.61 -6.65
CA TYR A 66 -24.08 -19.02 -6.83
C TYR A 66 -24.63 -18.87 -8.24
N VAL A 67 -23.98 -18.11 -9.11
CA VAL A 67 -24.55 -17.82 -10.42
C VAL A 67 -23.45 -17.58 -11.45
N LYS A 68 -23.69 -18.08 -12.63
CA LYS A 68 -22.83 -18.09 -13.81
C LYS A 68 -22.18 -16.77 -14.22
N ASN A 69 -22.49 -15.61 -13.62
CA ASN A 69 -22.22 -14.39 -14.36
C ASN A 69 -21.75 -13.16 -13.60
N LYS A 70 -21.40 -13.21 -12.31
CA LYS A 70 -21.30 -11.88 -11.65
C LYS A 70 -20.13 -11.72 -10.72
N LEU A 71 -18.98 -12.08 -11.20
CA LEU A 71 -17.71 -11.66 -10.65
C LEU A 71 -17.09 -10.65 -11.61
N LEU A 72 -16.99 -9.39 -11.21
CA LEU A 72 -16.43 -8.30 -12.00
C LEU A 72 -15.20 -7.72 -11.29
N VAL A 73 -14.25 -7.24 -12.06
CA VAL A 73 -13.17 -6.41 -11.57
C VAL A 73 -13.60 -4.95 -11.66
N ILE A 74 -13.70 -4.30 -10.50
CA ILE A 74 -13.82 -2.85 -10.41
C ILE A 74 -12.67 -2.40 -9.52
N PHE A 75 -11.64 -1.82 -10.12
CA PHE A 75 -10.48 -1.35 -9.40
C PHE A 75 -10.87 -0.34 -8.32
N ARG A 76 -10.22 -0.42 -7.19
CA ARG A 76 -10.40 0.58 -6.14
C ARG A 76 -9.86 1.92 -6.63
N GLY A 77 -10.57 2.98 -6.27
CA GLY A 77 -10.16 4.34 -6.55
C GLY A 77 -9.65 5.07 -5.30
N ILE A 78 -8.85 6.09 -5.53
CA ILE A 78 -8.47 7.09 -4.52
C ILE A 78 -9.02 8.46 -4.91
N ASN A 79 -9.12 9.35 -3.92
CA ASN A 79 -9.43 10.75 -4.18
C ASN A 79 -8.17 11.45 -4.72
N ILE A 80 -8.13 11.70 -6.03
CA ILE A 80 -6.99 12.28 -6.72
C ILE A 80 -6.82 13.78 -6.43
N ASP A 81 -7.88 14.47 -6.00
CA ASP A 81 -7.81 15.88 -5.60
C ASP A 81 -7.17 16.02 -4.22
N TYR A 82 -7.46 15.10 -3.30
CA TYR A 82 -6.76 15.05 -2.01
C TYR A 82 -5.29 14.67 -2.16
N PHE A 83 -4.99 13.69 -3.03
CA PHE A 83 -3.62 13.27 -3.35
C PHE A 83 -3.11 14.01 -4.59
N ASP A 84 -3.10 15.35 -4.51
CA ASP A 84 -2.56 16.22 -5.54
C ASP A 84 -1.30 16.92 -5.02
N PRO A 85 -0.14 16.81 -5.73
CA PRO A 85 1.11 17.40 -5.28
C PRO A 85 1.08 18.94 -5.22
N THR A 86 0.13 19.59 -5.88
CA THR A 86 0.01 21.06 -5.91
C THR A 86 -0.75 21.64 -4.71
N THR A 87 -1.47 20.81 -3.95
CA THR A 87 -2.33 21.26 -2.85
C THR A 87 -1.60 21.51 -1.54
N LYS A 88 -0.32 21.14 -1.43
CA LYS A 88 0.47 21.29 -0.20
C LYS A 88 1.46 22.41 -0.33
N THR A 89 1.51 23.24 0.70
CA THR A 89 2.38 24.42 0.77
C THR A 89 3.74 24.09 1.41
N GLU A 90 4.75 24.86 1.05
CA GLU A 90 6.08 24.74 1.63
C GLU A 90 6.09 24.96 3.17
N THR A 91 5.22 25.82 3.67
CA THR A 91 5.07 26.05 5.11
C THR A 91 4.57 24.80 5.84
N GLU A 92 3.58 24.10 5.27
CA GLU A 92 3.10 22.83 5.83
C GLU A 92 4.18 21.74 5.78
N GLU A 93 4.95 21.68 4.70
CA GLU A 93 6.07 20.75 4.56
C GLU A 93 7.12 20.98 5.66
N LYS A 94 7.57 22.22 5.84
CA LYS A 94 8.54 22.60 6.89
C LYS A 94 8.02 22.30 8.29
N GLN A 95 6.74 22.59 8.56
CA GLN A 95 6.14 22.27 9.86
C GLN A 95 6.12 20.78 10.12
N LEU A 96 5.72 19.95 9.14
CA LEU A 96 5.71 18.50 9.28
C LEU A 96 7.10 17.93 9.53
N LEU A 97 8.12 18.40 8.80
CA LEU A 97 9.50 17.98 8.98
C LEU A 97 10.02 18.32 10.39
N LYS A 98 9.70 19.51 10.89
CA LYS A 98 10.01 19.92 12.25
C LYS A 98 9.34 19.02 13.29
N ASP A 99 8.05 18.71 13.12
CA ASP A 99 7.30 17.85 14.02
C ASP A 99 7.87 16.40 14.04
N TRP A 100 8.42 15.96 12.93
CA TRP A 100 9.08 14.66 12.82
C TRP A 100 10.54 14.67 13.27
N GLY A 101 11.11 15.84 13.57
CA GLY A 101 12.52 16.00 13.93
C GLY A 101 13.45 15.61 12.79
N ILE A 102 13.09 16.02 11.57
CA ILE A 102 13.82 15.75 10.31
C ILE A 102 14.42 17.08 9.81
N LYS A 103 15.69 17.04 9.41
CA LYS A 103 16.38 18.20 8.80
C LYS A 103 15.94 18.35 7.34
N GLU A 104 15.62 19.57 6.92
CA GLU A 104 15.07 19.89 5.59
C GLU A 104 15.93 19.39 4.40
N ASN A 105 17.24 19.36 4.55
CA ASN A 105 18.16 19.04 3.46
C ASN A 105 18.50 17.54 3.33
N LYS A 106 17.73 16.67 3.94
CA LYS A 106 17.95 15.22 3.87
C LYS A 106 16.85 14.51 3.11
N LYS A 107 17.23 13.54 2.28
CA LYS A 107 16.25 12.68 1.61
C LYS A 107 15.45 11.85 2.62
N ILE A 108 14.21 11.57 2.32
CA ILE A 108 13.29 10.82 3.16
C ILE A 108 12.81 9.57 2.40
N ILE A 109 13.03 8.41 3.01
CA ILE A 109 12.47 7.13 2.56
C ILE A 109 11.34 6.78 3.51
N LEU A 110 10.10 6.83 3.03
CA LEU A 110 8.88 6.67 3.81
C LEU A 110 8.31 5.27 3.62
N LEU A 111 8.06 4.55 4.71
CA LEU A 111 7.27 3.31 4.74
C LEU A 111 5.98 3.54 5.53
N PRO A 112 4.85 3.83 4.86
CA PRO A 112 3.58 4.01 5.54
C PRO A 112 2.82 2.68 5.66
N GLY A 113 2.24 2.44 6.82
CA GLY A 113 1.41 1.27 7.05
C GLY A 113 1.33 0.88 8.52
N ARG A 114 0.28 0.15 8.87
CA ARG A 114 0.14 -0.39 10.23
C ARG A 114 1.36 -1.22 10.61
N LEU A 115 1.80 -1.12 11.86
CA LEU A 115 2.90 -1.96 12.36
C LEU A 115 2.41 -3.40 12.54
N THR A 116 2.70 -4.22 11.54
CA THR A 116 2.38 -5.65 11.50
C THR A 116 3.46 -6.38 10.70
N SER A 117 3.83 -7.58 11.11
CA SER A 117 4.93 -8.35 10.49
C SER A 117 4.79 -8.48 8.96
N TRP A 118 3.58 -8.71 8.48
CA TRP A 118 3.34 -8.90 7.05
C TRP A 118 3.53 -7.62 6.20
N LYS A 119 3.59 -6.43 6.82
CA LYS A 119 3.91 -5.15 6.15
C LYS A 119 5.41 -4.96 5.91
N GLY A 120 6.26 -5.86 6.43
CA GLY A 120 7.68 -5.92 6.10
C GLY A 120 8.52 -4.79 6.67
N GLN A 121 8.16 -4.22 7.84
CA GLN A 121 8.99 -3.20 8.48
C GLN A 121 10.38 -3.72 8.88
N GLU A 122 10.49 -5.00 9.24
CA GLU A 122 11.77 -5.63 9.55
C GLU A 122 12.65 -5.71 8.29
N LEU A 123 12.07 -6.17 7.18
CA LEU A 123 12.71 -6.21 5.86
C LEU A 123 13.18 -4.82 5.41
N PHE A 124 12.35 -3.81 5.64
CA PHE A 124 12.69 -2.42 5.32
C PHE A 124 13.89 -1.93 6.14
N LEU A 125 13.92 -2.19 7.45
CA LEU A 125 15.08 -1.83 8.30
C LEU A 125 16.36 -2.54 7.88
N GLU A 126 16.27 -3.82 7.50
CA GLU A 126 17.39 -4.57 6.97
C GLU A 126 17.91 -3.94 5.66
N ALA A 127 17.03 -3.64 4.71
CA ALA A 127 17.41 -3.00 3.46
C ALA A 127 18.03 -1.60 3.68
N VAL A 128 17.46 -0.79 4.58
CA VAL A 128 17.99 0.51 4.97
C VAL A 128 19.41 0.38 5.55
N ASN A 129 19.64 -0.64 6.38
CA ASN A 129 20.98 -0.90 6.90
C ASN A 129 21.98 -1.24 5.79
N LEU A 130 21.60 -2.05 4.82
CA LEU A 130 22.42 -2.36 3.65
C LEU A 130 22.75 -1.11 2.82
N VAL A 131 21.80 -0.20 2.65
CA VAL A 131 22.02 1.10 2.00
C VAL A 131 23.04 1.93 2.79
N ASN A 132 22.93 1.97 4.12
CA ASN A 132 23.87 2.70 4.98
C ASN A 132 25.30 2.18 4.92
N ILE A 133 25.47 0.87 4.79
CA ILE A 133 26.80 0.26 4.62
C ILE A 133 27.48 0.78 3.33
N GLN A 134 26.68 1.09 2.29
CA GLN A 134 27.22 1.56 1.01
C GLN A 134 27.36 3.09 0.93
N LEU A 135 26.42 3.86 1.50
CA LEU A 135 26.39 5.33 1.38
C LEU A 135 26.92 6.06 2.61
N GLY A 136 27.14 5.34 3.71
CA GLY A 136 27.41 5.92 5.03
C GLY A 136 26.12 6.29 5.78
N TYR A 137 26.24 6.32 7.13
CA TYR A 137 25.15 6.68 8.00
C TYR A 137 24.77 8.16 7.86
N GLU A 138 23.48 8.46 8.07
CA GLU A 138 22.94 9.83 8.01
C GLU A 138 22.80 10.44 6.60
N ALA A 139 22.94 9.69 5.52
CA ALA A 139 22.69 10.19 4.17
C ALA A 139 21.22 10.57 3.92
N PHE A 140 20.29 9.92 4.64
CA PHE A 140 18.84 10.10 4.52
C PHE A 140 18.12 9.77 5.85
N TYR A 141 16.85 10.06 5.94
CA TYR A 141 15.97 9.55 7.00
C TYR A 141 15.11 8.41 6.50
N ALA A 142 14.95 7.35 7.30
CA ALA A 142 13.98 6.28 7.10
C ALA A 142 12.79 6.50 8.05
N VAL A 143 11.61 6.74 7.50
CA VAL A 143 10.41 7.04 8.29
C VAL A 143 9.46 5.85 8.21
N ILE A 144 9.18 5.23 9.36
CA ILE A 144 8.15 4.21 9.52
C ILE A 144 6.90 4.90 10.10
N LEU A 145 5.89 5.08 9.26
CA LEU A 145 4.68 5.82 9.59
C LEU A 145 3.48 4.89 9.75
N GLY A 146 2.95 4.77 10.95
CA GLY A 146 1.72 4.03 11.20
C GLY A 146 1.54 3.58 12.64
N SER A 147 0.28 3.35 13.01
CA SER A 147 -0.07 2.90 14.35
C SER A 147 0.27 1.43 14.56
N ASP A 148 0.72 1.13 15.77
CA ASP A 148 0.91 -0.25 16.27
C ASP A 148 -0.42 -0.92 16.63
N GLN A 149 -1.52 -0.16 16.75
CA GLN A 149 -2.84 -0.66 17.16
C GLN A 149 -2.78 -1.51 18.46
N GLY A 150 -1.97 -1.09 19.44
CA GLY A 150 -1.75 -1.81 20.69
C GLY A 150 -0.78 -3.01 20.58
N ARG A 151 0.00 -3.09 19.48
CA ARG A 151 1.03 -4.15 19.31
C ARG A 151 2.40 -3.66 19.77
N ASP A 152 2.50 -3.17 20.99
CA ASP A 152 3.71 -2.60 21.57
C ASP A 152 4.95 -3.49 21.42
N LEU A 153 4.78 -4.80 21.55
CA LEU A 153 5.90 -5.75 21.44
C LEU A 153 6.55 -5.70 20.05
N PHE A 154 5.74 -5.60 18.98
CA PHE A 154 6.28 -5.51 17.63
C PHE A 154 6.99 -4.18 17.39
N LYS A 155 6.41 -3.07 17.86
CA LYS A 155 7.06 -1.75 17.79
C LYS A 155 8.39 -1.74 18.55
N LYS A 156 8.43 -2.28 19.77
CA LYS A 156 9.66 -2.41 20.56
C LYS A 156 10.71 -3.26 19.85
N LYS A 157 10.29 -4.34 19.16
CA LYS A 157 11.19 -5.15 18.32
C LYS A 157 11.82 -4.33 17.20
N LEU A 158 11.04 -3.53 16.48
CA LEU A 158 11.54 -2.68 15.40
C LEU A 158 12.52 -1.61 15.91
N ILE A 159 12.23 -1.01 17.06
CA ILE A 159 13.13 -0.02 17.69
C ILE A 159 14.46 -0.69 18.03
N ARG A 160 14.44 -1.84 18.73
CA ARG A 160 15.67 -2.59 19.06
C ARG A 160 16.46 -2.97 17.80
N LEU A 161 15.78 -3.37 16.73
CA LEU A 161 16.44 -3.70 15.46
C LEU A 161 17.13 -2.47 14.85
N SER A 162 16.51 -1.30 14.91
CA SER A 162 17.14 -0.06 14.46
C SER A 162 18.35 0.35 15.32
N GLU A 163 18.32 0.05 16.63
CA GLU A 163 19.45 0.25 17.55
C GLU A 163 20.60 -0.70 17.25
N GLN A 164 20.31 -1.99 17.02
CA GLN A 164 21.30 -2.99 16.61
C GLN A 164 22.01 -2.62 15.33
N TYR A 165 21.29 -2.03 14.37
CA TYR A 165 21.85 -1.50 13.13
C TYR A 165 22.48 -0.10 13.26
N ARG A 166 22.58 0.47 14.48
CA ARG A 166 23.11 1.81 14.76
C ARG A 166 22.39 2.93 14.02
N MET A 167 21.09 2.77 13.78
CA MET A 167 20.26 3.70 12.99
C MET A 167 19.29 4.53 13.84
N SER A 168 19.43 4.58 15.18
CA SER A 168 18.47 5.23 16.10
C SER A 168 18.21 6.69 15.80
N LYS A 169 19.20 7.44 15.28
CA LYS A 169 19.04 8.85 14.90
C LYS A 169 18.37 9.03 13.55
N GLN A 170 18.57 8.07 12.65
CA GLN A 170 18.13 8.10 11.25
C GLN A 170 16.72 7.57 11.06
N VAL A 171 16.34 6.53 11.82
CA VAL A 171 15.01 5.93 11.75
C VAL A 171 14.03 6.69 12.62
N LYS A 172 12.92 7.14 12.03
CA LYS A 172 11.84 7.83 12.73
C LYS A 172 10.60 6.94 12.76
N PHE A 173 10.07 6.69 13.96
CA PHE A 173 8.81 5.97 14.16
C PHE A 173 7.70 6.97 14.44
N ILE A 174 6.85 7.21 13.46
CA ILE A 174 5.72 8.15 13.53
C ILE A 174 4.42 7.36 13.64
N ASN A 175 3.69 7.56 14.75
CA ASN A 175 2.46 6.78 15.02
C ASN A 175 1.32 7.11 14.07
N GLN A 176 1.11 8.41 13.81
CA GLN A 176 0.01 8.92 13.01
C GLN A 176 0.43 10.15 12.22
N CYS A 177 -0.07 10.24 10.99
CA CYS A 177 -0.11 11.48 10.25
C CYS A 177 -1.56 11.71 9.82
N LYS A 178 -2.12 12.88 10.15
CA LYS A 178 -3.49 13.24 9.78
C LYS A 178 -3.61 13.51 8.28
N ASP A 179 -2.57 14.08 7.70
CA ASP A 179 -2.48 14.40 6.29
C ASP A 179 -1.46 13.49 5.59
N MET A 180 -1.97 12.41 5.01
CA MET A 180 -1.13 11.47 4.27
C MET A 180 -0.60 12.06 2.97
N ALA A 181 -1.32 12.98 2.32
CA ALA A 181 -0.83 13.65 1.12
C ALA A 181 0.42 14.48 1.45
N LEU A 182 0.41 15.18 2.60
CA LEU A 182 1.59 15.92 3.07
C LEU A 182 2.76 14.99 3.43
N ALA A 183 2.48 13.83 4.05
CA ALA A 183 3.52 12.85 4.34
C ALA A 183 4.19 12.31 3.06
N TYR A 184 3.40 12.05 2.02
CA TYR A 184 3.95 11.70 0.71
C TYR A 184 4.69 12.89 0.09
N LYS A 185 4.17 14.11 0.19
CA LYS A 185 4.77 15.31 -0.41
C LYS A 185 6.21 15.53 0.08
N VAL A 186 6.48 15.38 1.38
CA VAL A 186 7.84 15.54 1.95
C VAL A 186 8.77 14.36 1.69
N SER A 187 8.27 13.22 1.23
CA SER A 187 9.09 12.04 0.97
C SER A 187 9.71 12.07 -0.43
N ASN A 188 10.93 11.49 -0.56
CA ASN A 188 11.61 11.30 -1.85
C ASN A 188 11.29 9.92 -2.44
N ILE A 189 11.22 8.90 -1.57
CA ILE A 189 10.92 7.52 -1.94
C ILE A 189 9.83 7.00 -1.00
N VAL A 190 8.84 6.32 -1.56
CA VAL A 190 7.82 5.61 -0.78
C VAL A 190 7.99 4.11 -0.97
N VAL A 191 8.12 3.39 0.13
CA VAL A 191 8.32 1.94 0.12
C VAL A 191 7.05 1.23 0.58
N SER A 192 6.66 0.19 -0.14
CA SER A 192 5.62 -0.77 0.24
C SER A 192 6.21 -2.17 0.28
N SER A 193 6.77 -2.55 1.43
CA SER A 193 7.59 -3.78 1.61
C SER A 193 6.78 -4.98 2.10
N SER A 194 5.48 -5.05 1.81
CA SER A 194 4.62 -6.14 2.27
C SER A 194 5.16 -7.51 1.84
N ILE A 195 5.28 -8.45 2.80
CA ILE A 195 5.74 -9.83 2.56
C ILE A 195 4.58 -10.80 2.27
N GLU A 196 3.35 -10.34 2.46
CA GLU A 196 2.14 -11.05 2.04
C GLU A 196 1.38 -10.21 1.00
N PRO A 197 0.60 -10.83 0.09
CA PRO A 197 -0.08 -10.11 -0.97
C PRO A 197 -1.08 -9.08 -0.46
N GLU A 198 -0.93 -7.85 -0.90
CA GLU A 198 -1.96 -6.83 -0.72
C GLU A 198 -3.06 -6.99 -1.76
N ALA A 199 -4.29 -6.70 -1.35
CA ALA A 199 -5.44 -6.78 -2.26
C ALA A 199 -5.38 -5.77 -3.41
N PHE A 200 -4.78 -4.59 -3.15
CA PHE A 200 -4.74 -3.49 -4.12
C PHE A 200 -3.43 -2.69 -4.07
N GLY A 201 -2.84 -2.48 -2.86
CA GLY A 201 -1.63 -1.66 -2.73
C GLY A 201 -1.93 -0.15 -2.65
N ARG A 202 -2.80 0.26 -1.72
CA ARG A 202 -3.19 1.68 -1.54
C ARG A 202 -2.02 2.64 -1.42
N VAL A 203 -0.98 2.26 -0.66
CA VAL A 203 0.23 3.06 -0.48
C VAL A 203 0.87 3.42 -1.82
N ALA A 204 1.00 2.44 -2.72
CA ALA A 204 1.58 2.66 -4.04
C ALA A 204 0.74 3.62 -4.90
N VAL A 205 -0.58 3.47 -4.85
CA VAL A 205 -1.50 4.32 -5.62
C VAL A 205 -1.50 5.76 -5.09
N GLU A 206 -1.59 5.95 -3.78
CA GLU A 206 -1.57 7.25 -3.12
C GLU A 206 -0.25 8.01 -3.39
N ALA A 207 0.89 7.32 -3.24
CA ALA A 207 2.20 7.90 -3.47
C ALA A 207 2.45 8.28 -4.95
N GLN A 208 2.06 7.41 -5.88
CA GLN A 208 2.15 7.73 -7.32
C GLN A 208 1.23 8.91 -7.70
N SER A 209 0.04 9.04 -7.08
CA SER A 209 -0.82 10.22 -7.27
C SER A 209 -0.12 11.51 -6.84
N MET A 210 0.73 11.44 -5.83
CA MET A 210 1.58 12.55 -5.34
C MET A 210 2.91 12.69 -6.12
N GLU A 211 3.03 12.06 -7.29
CA GLU A 211 4.23 12.04 -8.14
C GLU A 211 5.49 11.54 -7.42
N LYS A 212 5.32 10.66 -6.42
CA LYS A 212 6.47 10.07 -5.71
C LYS A 212 6.89 8.76 -6.33
N ILE A 213 8.21 8.51 -6.35
CA ILE A 213 8.72 7.21 -6.77
C ILE A 213 8.36 6.17 -5.70
N VAL A 214 7.71 5.12 -6.14
CA VAL A 214 7.32 3.99 -5.30
C VAL A 214 8.26 2.82 -5.55
N ILE A 215 8.70 2.17 -4.47
CA ILE A 215 9.35 0.87 -4.52
C ILE A 215 8.44 -0.11 -3.79
N ALA A 216 7.87 -1.08 -4.50
CA ALA A 216 6.90 -2.01 -3.93
C ALA A 216 7.35 -3.47 -4.09
N SER A 217 6.91 -4.33 -3.17
CA SER A 217 7.09 -5.78 -3.30
C SER A 217 6.37 -6.30 -4.54
N ASN A 218 7.03 -7.16 -5.31
CA ASN A 218 6.49 -7.79 -6.52
C ASN A 218 5.47 -8.88 -6.15
N ILE A 219 4.35 -8.50 -5.52
CA ILE A 219 3.33 -9.45 -5.06
C ILE A 219 1.94 -8.80 -4.99
N GLY A 220 0.92 -9.57 -5.34
CA GLY A 220 -0.49 -9.17 -5.18
C GLY A 220 -0.88 -7.96 -6.03
N GLY A 221 -1.64 -7.04 -5.44
CA GLY A 221 -2.13 -5.83 -6.12
C GLY A 221 -1.03 -4.83 -6.50
N SER A 222 0.17 -4.91 -5.92
CA SER A 222 1.28 -4.05 -6.29
C SER A 222 1.67 -4.19 -7.76
N ASN A 223 1.57 -5.42 -8.31
CA ASN A 223 1.87 -5.72 -9.70
C ASN A 223 0.87 -5.10 -10.70
N GLU A 224 -0.26 -4.62 -10.20
CA GLU A 224 -1.28 -3.98 -11.03
C GLU A 224 -1.20 -2.46 -10.95
N THR A 225 -0.66 -1.94 -9.85
CA THR A 225 -0.60 -0.51 -9.55
C THR A 225 0.74 0.12 -9.89
N VAL A 226 1.81 -0.66 -9.91
CA VAL A 226 3.17 -0.22 -10.27
C VAL A 226 3.59 -0.92 -11.57
N VAL A 227 3.96 -0.13 -12.58
CA VAL A 227 4.62 -0.62 -13.80
C VAL A 227 6.12 -0.46 -13.58
N ASP A 228 6.82 -1.60 -13.43
CA ASP A 228 8.24 -1.61 -13.08
C ASP A 228 9.07 -0.77 -14.06
N GLU A 229 10.00 0.02 -13.51
CA GLU A 229 10.90 0.97 -14.17
C GLU A 229 10.20 2.14 -14.91
N LYS A 230 8.87 2.13 -15.00
CA LYS A 230 8.11 3.18 -15.71
C LYS A 230 7.35 4.10 -14.75
N THR A 231 6.63 3.55 -13.77
CA THR A 231 5.84 4.34 -12.82
C THR A 231 6.34 4.19 -11.37
N GLY A 232 7.38 3.42 -11.17
CA GLY A 232 8.01 3.05 -9.93
C GLY A 232 8.87 1.81 -10.12
N TYR A 233 9.21 1.15 -9.03
CA TYR A 233 10.05 -0.04 -9.06
C TYR A 233 9.42 -1.19 -8.27
N LEU A 234 9.59 -2.40 -8.80
CA LEU A 234 9.24 -3.63 -8.10
C LEU A 234 10.52 -4.32 -7.62
N PHE A 235 10.48 -4.87 -6.41
CA PHE A 235 11.57 -5.66 -5.86
C PHE A 235 11.09 -7.05 -5.46
N GLU A 236 12.01 -8.01 -5.40
CA GLU A 236 11.71 -9.38 -5.03
C GLU A 236 11.18 -9.46 -3.60
N THR A 237 9.98 -10.01 -3.45
CA THR A 237 9.27 -10.07 -2.16
C THR A 237 10.07 -10.83 -1.11
N GLY A 238 10.27 -10.20 0.05
CA GLY A 238 11.02 -10.80 1.16
C GLY A 238 12.53 -10.71 1.03
N ASN A 239 13.06 -10.06 -0.02
CA ASN A 239 14.48 -9.93 -0.27
C ASN A 239 14.98 -8.51 0.04
N ALA A 240 15.71 -8.35 1.16
CA ALA A 240 16.25 -7.06 1.60
C ALA A 240 17.35 -6.53 0.65
N ASN A 241 18.14 -7.40 0.03
CA ASN A 241 19.16 -6.97 -0.94
C ASN A 241 18.48 -6.38 -2.20
N SER A 242 17.43 -7.03 -2.72
CA SER A 242 16.67 -6.52 -3.85
C SER A 242 16.03 -5.16 -3.53
N LEU A 243 15.47 -4.97 -2.32
CA LEU A 243 14.95 -3.67 -1.89
C LEU A 243 16.07 -2.63 -1.77
N CYS A 244 17.23 -2.99 -1.20
CA CYS A 244 18.42 -2.13 -1.11
C CYS A 244 18.86 -1.65 -2.49
N GLU A 245 19.00 -2.55 -3.47
CA GLU A 245 19.38 -2.21 -4.85
C GLU A 245 18.42 -1.20 -5.47
N LYS A 246 17.11 -1.39 -5.31
CA LYS A 246 16.10 -0.44 -5.83
C LYS A 246 16.17 0.92 -5.12
N ILE A 247 16.40 0.95 -3.79
CA ILE A 247 16.59 2.21 -3.05
C ILE A 247 17.84 2.94 -3.57
N LEU A 248 18.96 2.27 -3.70
CA LEU A 248 20.21 2.86 -4.22
C LEU A 248 20.04 3.37 -5.66
N LYS A 249 19.36 2.58 -6.52
CA LYS A 249 19.03 3.00 -7.88
C LYS A 249 18.29 4.34 -7.87
N VAL A 250 17.22 4.46 -7.06
CA VAL A 250 16.40 5.68 -7.00
C VAL A 250 17.16 6.86 -6.37
N LEU A 251 17.97 6.62 -5.35
CA LEU A 251 18.77 7.68 -4.72
C LEU A 251 19.79 8.31 -5.67
N ASN A 252 20.24 7.58 -6.70
CA ASN A 252 21.21 7.99 -7.71
C ASN A 252 20.58 8.53 -9.01
N LEU A 253 19.23 8.56 -9.11
CA LEU A 253 18.57 9.16 -10.28
C LEU A 253 18.74 10.68 -10.31
N ASP A 254 18.86 11.22 -11.50
CA ASP A 254 18.78 12.66 -11.73
C ASP A 254 17.33 13.19 -11.58
N GLU A 255 17.19 14.48 -11.34
CA GLU A 255 15.89 15.12 -11.11
C GLU A 255 14.94 14.99 -12.31
N THR A 256 15.46 14.98 -13.52
CA THR A 256 14.66 14.83 -14.74
C THR A 256 14.02 13.45 -14.79
N THR A 257 14.80 12.41 -14.53
CA THR A 257 14.32 11.02 -14.49
C THR A 257 13.30 10.83 -13.35
N ILE A 258 13.58 11.40 -12.16
CA ILE A 258 12.61 11.37 -11.03
C ILE A 258 11.28 11.99 -11.44
N LYS A 259 11.31 13.15 -12.08
CA LYS A 259 10.11 13.86 -12.55
C LYS A 259 9.34 13.06 -13.60
N ILE A 260 10.03 12.44 -14.56
CA ILE A 260 9.40 11.61 -15.59
C ILE A 260 8.66 10.43 -14.95
N ILE A 261 9.32 9.67 -14.09
CA ILE A 261 8.72 8.50 -13.41
C ILE A 261 7.53 8.93 -12.54
N GLY A 262 7.67 10.03 -11.79
CA GLY A 262 6.60 10.57 -10.94
C GLY A 262 5.37 10.97 -11.76
N THR A 263 5.57 11.70 -12.85
CA THR A 263 4.50 12.14 -13.75
C THR A 263 3.80 10.95 -14.43
N GLU A 264 4.56 9.96 -14.90
CA GLU A 264 3.98 8.74 -15.49
C GLU A 264 3.21 7.93 -14.42
N GLY A 265 3.71 7.87 -13.19
CA GLY A 265 3.01 7.31 -12.05
C GLY A 265 1.64 7.97 -11.84
N ARG A 266 1.60 9.30 -11.72
CA ARG A 266 0.35 10.05 -11.56
C ARG A 266 -0.61 9.83 -12.73
N LYS A 267 -0.14 9.88 -13.96
CA LYS A 267 -0.97 9.62 -15.17
C LYS A 267 -1.61 8.23 -15.10
N ASN A 268 -0.86 7.21 -14.74
CA ASN A 268 -1.37 5.86 -14.58
C ASN A 268 -2.49 5.79 -13.52
N ILE A 269 -2.30 6.46 -12.38
CA ILE A 269 -3.29 6.46 -11.30
C ILE A 269 -4.56 7.22 -11.70
N VAL A 270 -4.43 8.44 -12.20
CA VAL A 270 -5.57 9.27 -12.64
C VAL A 270 -6.40 8.55 -13.70
N SER A 271 -5.75 7.87 -14.65
CA SER A 271 -6.46 7.17 -15.73
C SER A 271 -7.17 5.90 -15.30
N LYS A 272 -6.68 5.18 -14.25
CA LYS A 272 -7.17 3.84 -13.93
C LYS A 272 -7.80 3.71 -12.55
N PHE A 273 -7.31 4.46 -11.55
CA PHE A 273 -7.55 4.21 -10.14
C PHE A 273 -8.15 5.41 -9.40
N ASN A 274 -8.90 6.28 -10.08
CA ASN A 274 -9.62 7.35 -9.42
C ASN A 274 -10.98 6.89 -8.86
N VAL A 275 -11.46 7.58 -7.83
CA VAL A 275 -12.71 7.22 -7.14
C VAL A 275 -13.94 7.41 -8.03
N GLU A 276 -13.96 8.39 -8.90
CA GLU A 276 -15.09 8.66 -9.80
C GLU A 276 -15.31 7.50 -10.77
N LYS A 277 -14.21 7.01 -11.37
CA LYS A 277 -14.25 5.84 -12.24
C LYS A 277 -14.73 4.58 -11.52
N MET A 278 -14.26 4.38 -10.28
CA MET A 278 -14.72 3.27 -9.44
C MET A 278 -16.23 3.38 -9.16
N CYS A 279 -16.71 4.55 -8.77
CA CYS A 279 -18.12 4.79 -8.49
C CYS A 279 -18.97 4.60 -9.75
N PHE A 280 -18.59 5.19 -10.87
CA PHE A 280 -19.29 5.05 -12.16
C PHE A 280 -19.40 3.57 -12.57
N SER A 281 -18.28 2.82 -12.51
CA SER A 281 -18.26 1.39 -12.85
C SER A 281 -19.06 0.52 -11.87
N THR A 282 -19.32 1.01 -10.66
CA THR A 282 -20.14 0.29 -9.67
C THR A 282 -21.64 0.56 -9.88
N TYR A 283 -21.98 1.73 -10.43
CA TYR A 283 -23.37 2.15 -10.64
C TYR A 283 -23.99 1.52 -11.89
N LEU A 284 -23.19 1.26 -12.93
CA LEU A 284 -23.62 0.58 -14.17
C LEU A 284 -23.82 -0.93 -13.95
#